data_7efd8fae3c28b87641d4029848f7f154
#
_entry.id   7efd8fae3c28b87641d4029848f7f154
#
_cell.length_a   1.000
_cell.length_b   1.000
_cell.length_c   1.000
_cell.angle_alpha   90.00
_cell.angle_beta   90.00
_cell.angle_gamma   90.00
#
_symmetry.space_group_name_H-M   'P 1'
#
loop_
_entity.id
_entity.type
_entity.pdbx_description
1 polymer ?
#
loop_
_entity_poly.entity_id
_entity_poly.type
_entity_poly.pdbx_seq_one_letter_code
_entity_poly.pdbx_strand_id
1 'polypeptide(L)'
;AAVAFLGWINHDLAIFKPKRSEGRSLLEERELRASKWTADFQEWIAKDEARMRQMVDAYVRKFRGFLPPKYSADPLPIARWTKDPSRQLFDYQRAGVRRIVQNRGGILSYDVGVGKTFTALGAIAVMKQEGLCRRPIIMMPNSLVFQWLAEIRRVLPDYKVGIIGAKLITRKRGEKAGKLDSAPDTPQERAAKWARFQAGEFDLVLMTYTAMPRTR
;
A
#
# COMPACT_ATOMS: atom_id res chain seq x y z
N ALA A 1 -19.78 -14.83 -42.78
CA ALA A 1 -18.73 -13.85 -42.51
C ALA A 1 -18.93 -13.15 -41.15
N ALA A 2 -20.09 -12.53 -40.88
CA ALA A 2 -20.32 -11.77 -39.63
C ALA A 2 -20.16 -12.61 -38.34
N VAL A 3 -20.71 -13.82 -38.29
CA VAL A 3 -20.61 -14.73 -37.13
C VAL A 3 -19.15 -15.13 -36.86
N ALA A 4 -18.38 -15.40 -37.91
CA ALA A 4 -16.98 -15.78 -37.79
C ALA A 4 -16.11 -14.60 -37.28
N PHE A 5 -16.42 -13.38 -37.72
CA PHE A 5 -15.77 -12.16 -37.26
C PHE A 5 -16.09 -11.85 -35.79
N LEU A 6 -17.34 -12.05 -35.36
CA LEU A 6 -17.73 -11.94 -33.96
C LEU A 6 -17.02 -12.97 -33.08
N GLY A 7 -16.85 -14.22 -33.56
CA GLY A 7 -16.09 -15.24 -32.88
C GLY A 7 -14.62 -14.83 -32.69
N TRP A 8 -13.99 -14.27 -33.72
CA TRP A 8 -12.62 -13.78 -33.63
C TRP A 8 -12.47 -12.64 -32.60
N ILE A 9 -13.37 -11.64 -32.61
CA ILE A 9 -13.36 -10.54 -31.65
C ILE A 9 -13.49 -11.02 -30.19
N ASN A 10 -14.33 -12.03 -29.98
CA ASN A 10 -14.59 -12.59 -28.64
C ASN A 10 -13.61 -13.72 -28.24
N HIS A 11 -12.55 -13.96 -29.03
CA HIS A 11 -11.60 -15.06 -28.84
C HIS A 11 -12.25 -16.46 -28.86
N ASP A 12 -13.44 -16.58 -29.45
CA ASP A 12 -14.14 -17.86 -29.62
C ASP A 12 -14.07 -18.33 -31.06
N LEU A 13 -12.93 -18.93 -31.38
CA LEU A 13 -12.68 -19.49 -32.73
C LEU A 13 -13.51 -20.75 -33.00
N ALA A 14 -14.15 -21.33 -31.99
CA ALA A 14 -15.00 -22.52 -32.17
C ALA A 14 -16.25 -22.23 -33.00
N ILE A 15 -16.74 -20.98 -32.98
CA ILE A 15 -17.88 -20.53 -33.77
C ILE A 15 -17.57 -20.54 -35.28
N PHE A 16 -16.27 -20.40 -35.64
CA PHE A 16 -15.87 -20.37 -37.03
C PHE A 16 -15.64 -21.78 -37.60
N LYS A 17 -16.38 -22.14 -38.63
CA LYS A 17 -16.25 -23.40 -39.38
C LYS A 17 -15.78 -23.12 -40.81
N PRO A 18 -14.46 -23.00 -41.06
CA PRO A 18 -13.96 -22.77 -42.41
C PRO A 18 -14.20 -24.01 -43.30
N LYS A 19 -14.28 -23.79 -44.60
CA LYS A 19 -14.17 -24.91 -45.55
C LYS A 19 -12.77 -25.48 -45.45
N ARG A 20 -12.67 -26.82 -45.31
CA ARG A 20 -11.37 -27.48 -45.29
C ARG A 20 -10.65 -27.33 -46.65
N SER A 21 -9.41 -26.88 -46.61
CA SER A 21 -8.46 -27.06 -47.71
C SER A 21 -7.80 -28.43 -47.60
N GLU A 22 -7.47 -29.04 -48.75
CA GLU A 22 -6.75 -30.32 -48.74
C GLU A 22 -5.42 -30.20 -48.00
N GLY A 23 -5.20 -31.05 -47.00
CA GLY A 23 -3.94 -31.18 -46.25
C GLY A 23 -3.84 -30.36 -44.95
N ARG A 24 -4.87 -29.59 -44.52
CA ARG A 24 -4.85 -28.87 -43.27
C ARG A 24 -5.90 -29.30 -42.27
N SER A 25 -5.56 -29.24 -41.00
CA SER A 25 -6.52 -29.47 -39.92
C SER A 25 -7.49 -28.28 -39.77
N LEU A 26 -8.64 -28.50 -39.15
CA LEU A 26 -9.61 -27.45 -38.86
C LEU A 26 -9.03 -26.35 -37.94
N LEU A 27 -8.11 -26.75 -37.05
CA LEU A 27 -7.43 -25.80 -36.14
C LEU A 27 -6.48 -24.89 -36.90
N GLU A 28 -5.62 -25.44 -37.75
CA GLU A 28 -4.70 -24.67 -38.58
C GLU A 28 -5.42 -23.66 -39.49
N GLU A 29 -6.53 -24.05 -40.09
CA GLU A 29 -7.34 -23.17 -40.91
C GLU A 29 -7.95 -22.00 -40.08
N ARG A 30 -8.37 -22.27 -38.84
CA ARG A 30 -8.88 -21.27 -37.92
C ARG A 30 -7.78 -20.27 -37.53
N GLU A 31 -6.61 -20.76 -37.17
CA GLU A 31 -5.46 -19.95 -36.78
C GLU A 31 -4.97 -19.07 -37.94
N LEU A 32 -4.86 -19.65 -39.14
CA LEU A 32 -4.47 -18.90 -40.34
C LEU A 32 -5.45 -17.77 -40.66
N ARG A 33 -6.76 -18.04 -40.54
CA ARG A 33 -7.78 -17.03 -40.77
C ARG A 33 -7.78 -15.94 -39.69
N ALA A 34 -7.60 -16.31 -38.43
CA ALA A 34 -7.48 -15.38 -37.32
C ALA A 34 -6.26 -14.44 -37.49
N SER A 35 -5.11 -15.01 -37.88
CA SER A 35 -3.91 -14.25 -38.16
C SER A 35 -4.09 -13.25 -39.32
N LYS A 36 -4.77 -13.70 -40.39
CA LYS A 36 -5.09 -12.81 -41.52
C LYS A 36 -6.02 -11.66 -41.05
N TRP A 37 -7.07 -11.94 -40.33
CA TRP A 37 -7.97 -10.89 -39.83
C TRP A 37 -7.26 -9.92 -38.90
N THR A 38 -6.35 -10.41 -38.07
CA THR A 38 -5.52 -9.55 -37.21
C THR A 38 -4.67 -8.59 -38.04
N ALA A 39 -4.02 -9.10 -39.08
CA ALA A 39 -3.20 -8.29 -39.99
C ALA A 39 -4.05 -7.26 -40.76
N ASP A 40 -5.17 -7.71 -41.36
CA ASP A 40 -6.07 -6.83 -42.11
C ASP A 40 -6.64 -5.72 -41.21
N PHE A 41 -6.95 -6.04 -39.94
CA PHE A 41 -7.45 -5.09 -38.96
C PHE A 41 -6.37 -4.08 -38.52
N GLN A 42 -5.14 -4.54 -38.30
CA GLN A 42 -4.02 -3.66 -37.97
C GLN A 42 -3.74 -2.68 -39.12
N GLU A 43 -3.74 -3.16 -40.35
CA GLU A 43 -3.54 -2.33 -41.55
C GLU A 43 -4.71 -1.31 -41.70
N TRP A 44 -5.96 -1.75 -41.48
CA TRP A 44 -7.12 -0.88 -41.56
C TRP A 44 -7.10 0.26 -40.51
N ILE A 45 -6.63 -0.03 -39.29
CA ILE A 45 -6.46 0.99 -38.26
C ILE A 45 -5.32 1.94 -38.59
N ALA A 46 -4.18 1.41 -39.02
CA ALA A 46 -2.99 2.21 -39.31
C ALA A 46 -3.21 3.22 -40.45
N LYS A 47 -4.15 2.95 -41.36
CA LYS A 47 -4.49 3.83 -42.51
C LYS A 47 -5.28 5.09 -42.10
N ASP A 48 -5.75 5.19 -40.88
CA ASP A 48 -6.60 6.32 -40.45
C ASP A 48 -6.24 6.74 -39.01
N GLU A 49 -5.65 7.93 -38.92
CA GLU A 49 -5.21 8.48 -37.64
C GLU A 49 -6.36 8.69 -36.64
N ALA A 50 -7.53 9.06 -37.13
CA ALA A 50 -8.71 9.26 -36.28
C ALA A 50 -9.19 7.94 -35.66
N ARG A 51 -9.21 6.84 -36.43
CA ARG A 51 -9.52 5.49 -35.91
C ARG A 51 -8.48 5.04 -34.88
N MET A 52 -7.20 5.26 -35.16
CA MET A 52 -6.12 4.94 -34.24
C MET A 52 -6.31 5.68 -32.90
N ARG A 53 -6.58 6.97 -32.92
CA ARG A 53 -6.84 7.76 -31.72
C ARG A 53 -8.06 7.24 -30.95
N GLN A 54 -9.18 7.00 -31.61
CA GLN A 54 -10.39 6.46 -30.97
C GLN A 54 -10.12 5.11 -30.31
N MET A 55 -9.32 4.26 -30.94
CA MET A 55 -8.98 2.95 -30.38
C MET A 55 -8.04 3.05 -29.20
N VAL A 56 -7.03 3.91 -29.27
CA VAL A 56 -6.13 4.20 -28.16
C VAL A 56 -6.91 4.77 -26.97
N ASP A 57 -7.81 5.71 -27.21
CA ASP A 57 -8.66 6.29 -26.16
C ASP A 57 -9.60 5.27 -25.52
N ALA A 58 -10.18 4.38 -26.33
CA ALA A 58 -11.03 3.30 -25.83
C ALA A 58 -10.21 2.28 -25.01
N TYR A 59 -9.02 1.92 -25.48
CA TYR A 59 -8.09 1.04 -24.77
C TYR A 59 -7.61 1.65 -23.47
N VAL A 60 -7.20 2.92 -23.49
CA VAL A 60 -6.76 3.65 -22.28
C VAL A 60 -7.88 3.73 -21.28
N ARG A 61 -9.10 4.06 -21.70
CA ARG A 61 -10.28 4.08 -20.79
C ARG A 61 -10.58 2.72 -20.18
N LYS A 62 -10.45 1.64 -20.94
CA LYS A 62 -10.80 0.28 -20.48
C LYS A 62 -9.69 -0.41 -19.70
N PHE A 63 -8.43 -0.24 -20.10
CA PHE A 63 -7.30 -1.04 -19.60
C PHE A 63 -6.19 -0.24 -18.94
N ARG A 64 -6.08 1.06 -19.18
CA ARG A 64 -5.04 1.94 -18.65
C ARG A 64 -5.58 3.22 -18.01
N GLY A 65 -6.76 3.16 -17.45
CA GLY A 65 -7.37 4.31 -16.78
C GLY A 65 -6.56 4.89 -15.60
N PHE A 66 -5.42 4.24 -15.26
CA PHE A 66 -4.53 4.70 -14.21
C PHE A 66 -3.06 4.51 -14.61
N LEU A 67 -2.36 5.62 -14.81
CA LEU A 67 -0.90 5.64 -14.82
C LEU A 67 -0.44 5.82 -13.36
N PRO A 68 0.22 4.82 -12.76
CA PRO A 68 0.69 4.96 -11.39
C PRO A 68 1.68 6.12 -11.31
N PRO A 69 1.44 7.12 -10.46
CA PRO A 69 2.37 8.23 -10.30
C PRO A 69 3.72 7.71 -9.78
N LYS A 70 4.80 8.22 -10.36
CA LYS A 70 6.15 7.96 -9.88
C LYS A 70 6.51 8.98 -8.82
N TYR A 71 6.99 8.50 -7.68
CA TYR A 71 7.45 9.35 -6.58
C TYR A 71 8.98 9.33 -6.55
N SER A 72 9.58 10.51 -6.32
CA SER A 72 11.04 10.62 -6.23
C SER A 72 11.61 9.80 -5.08
N ALA A 73 12.77 9.21 -5.31
CA ALA A 73 13.59 8.53 -4.31
C ALA A 73 14.70 9.41 -3.72
N ASP A 74 14.77 10.69 -4.10
CA ASP A 74 15.79 11.62 -3.65
C ASP A 74 15.89 11.68 -2.12
N PRO A 75 17.00 12.14 -1.56
CA PRO A 75 17.14 12.33 -0.12
C PRO A 75 15.96 13.05 0.51
N LEU A 76 15.45 12.53 1.61
CA LEU A 76 14.30 13.07 2.34
C LEU A 76 14.77 13.51 3.72
N PRO A 77 14.97 14.81 3.94
CA PRO A 77 15.40 15.31 5.25
C PRO A 77 14.24 15.19 6.26
N ILE A 78 14.44 14.42 7.31
CA ILE A 78 13.51 14.25 8.43
C ILE A 78 14.20 14.77 9.68
N ALA A 79 13.78 15.92 10.21
CA ALA A 79 14.49 16.67 11.25
C ALA A 79 14.76 15.88 12.54
N ARG A 80 13.84 15.00 12.94
CA ARG A 80 13.94 14.22 14.19
C ARG A 80 14.21 12.72 13.94
N TRP A 81 14.70 12.37 12.72
CA TRP A 81 15.12 11.00 12.41
C TRP A 81 16.50 10.72 12.99
N THR A 82 16.74 9.47 13.35
CA THR A 82 18.06 9.05 13.85
C THR A 82 19.18 9.38 12.85
N LYS A 83 20.35 9.74 13.36
CA LYS A 83 21.57 9.96 12.56
C LYS A 83 22.33 8.67 12.27
N ASP A 84 21.88 7.53 12.80
CA ASP A 84 22.51 6.23 12.54
C ASP A 84 22.44 5.89 11.04
N PRO A 85 23.58 5.74 10.34
CA PRO A 85 23.61 5.45 8.90
C PRO A 85 22.93 4.12 8.54
N SER A 86 22.97 3.14 9.45
CA SER A 86 22.35 1.82 9.23
C SER A 86 20.81 1.85 9.28
N ARG A 87 20.24 2.98 9.70
CA ARG A 87 18.80 3.14 9.91
C ARG A 87 18.19 4.28 9.07
N GLN A 88 18.85 4.61 7.98
CA GLN A 88 18.28 5.55 7.01
C GLN A 88 17.26 4.85 6.10
N LEU A 89 16.32 5.64 5.57
CA LEU A 89 15.33 5.13 4.63
C LEU A 89 15.99 4.77 3.29
N PHE A 90 15.69 3.59 2.77
CA PHE A 90 16.07 3.22 1.41
C PHE A 90 15.28 4.01 0.36
N ASP A 91 15.75 4.00 -0.88
CA ASP A 91 15.18 4.73 -2.01
C ASP A 91 13.68 4.47 -2.17
N TYR A 92 13.28 3.20 -2.22
CA TYR A 92 11.88 2.81 -2.35
C TYR A 92 11.03 3.20 -1.12
N GLN A 93 11.62 3.24 0.07
CA GLN A 93 10.94 3.69 1.29
C GLN A 93 10.72 5.21 1.24
N ARG A 94 11.71 5.99 0.76
CA ARG A 94 11.56 7.44 0.56
C ARG A 94 10.45 7.76 -0.45
N ALA A 95 10.42 7.03 -1.56
CA ALA A 95 9.33 7.13 -2.53
C ALA A 95 7.96 6.78 -1.91
N GLY A 96 7.90 5.73 -1.08
CA GLY A 96 6.71 5.34 -0.34
C GLY A 96 6.24 6.39 0.66
N VAL A 97 7.17 7.02 1.39
CA VAL A 97 6.87 8.16 2.29
C VAL A 97 6.25 9.30 1.51
N ARG A 98 6.87 9.74 0.40
CA ARG A 98 6.35 10.83 -0.43
C ARG A 98 4.96 10.52 -0.96
N ARG A 99 4.73 9.28 -1.40
CA ARG A 99 3.39 8.84 -1.84
C ARG A 99 2.34 9.05 -0.75
N ILE A 100 2.61 8.63 0.48
CA ILE A 100 1.66 8.77 1.59
C ILE A 100 1.44 10.24 1.94
N VAL A 101 2.51 11.02 2.02
CA VAL A 101 2.45 12.45 2.38
C VAL A 101 1.69 13.25 1.32
N GLN A 102 2.02 13.09 0.04
CA GLN A 102 1.37 13.82 -1.06
C GLN A 102 -0.11 13.45 -1.21
N ASN A 103 -0.46 12.17 -1.08
CA ASN A 103 -1.84 11.72 -1.16
C ASN A 103 -2.61 11.86 0.17
N ARG A 104 -1.95 12.31 1.23
CA ARG A 104 -2.51 12.38 2.60
C ARG A 104 -3.10 11.06 3.10
N GLY A 105 -2.55 9.95 2.62
CA GLY A 105 -2.98 8.62 2.97
C GLY A 105 -2.56 7.57 1.95
N GLY A 106 -2.96 6.31 2.18
CA GLY A 106 -2.67 5.20 1.29
C GLY A 106 -2.45 3.87 1.99
N ILE A 107 -2.19 2.84 1.21
CA ILE A 107 -1.86 1.50 1.66
C ILE A 107 -0.40 1.21 1.34
N LEU A 108 0.35 0.72 2.32
CA LEU A 108 1.70 0.18 2.14
C LEU A 108 1.63 -1.35 1.98
N SER A 109 1.60 -1.81 0.74
CA SER A 109 1.52 -3.23 0.36
C SER A 109 2.90 -3.84 0.05
N TYR A 110 3.92 -3.51 0.83
CA TYR A 110 5.24 -4.10 0.68
C TYR A 110 5.24 -5.56 1.14
N ASP A 111 6.14 -6.36 0.60
CA ASP A 111 6.39 -7.73 1.07
C ASP A 111 6.89 -7.76 2.53
N VAL A 112 6.91 -8.95 3.12
CA VAL A 112 7.40 -9.15 4.48
C VAL A 112 8.90 -8.80 4.55
N GLY A 113 9.32 -8.09 5.61
CA GLY A 113 10.73 -7.71 5.80
C GLY A 113 11.21 -6.46 5.07
N VAL A 114 10.43 -5.89 4.15
CA VAL A 114 10.83 -4.73 3.33
C VAL A 114 10.70 -3.37 4.06
N GLY A 115 10.42 -3.37 5.36
CA GLY A 115 10.46 -2.16 6.19
C GLY A 115 9.20 -1.30 6.14
N LYS A 116 8.00 -1.91 6.09
CA LYS A 116 6.71 -1.20 6.21
C LYS A 116 6.68 -0.25 7.41
N THR A 117 7.16 -0.71 8.55
CA THR A 117 7.23 0.06 9.80
C THR A 117 8.08 1.32 9.64
N PHE A 118 9.26 1.20 9.04
CA PHE A 118 10.14 2.34 8.76
C PHE A 118 9.49 3.37 7.84
N THR A 119 8.87 2.92 6.75
CA THR A 119 8.16 3.79 5.81
C THR A 119 6.99 4.50 6.48
N ALA A 120 6.21 3.79 7.32
CA ALA A 120 5.10 4.38 8.05
C ALA A 120 5.59 5.43 9.06
N LEU A 121 6.65 5.15 9.82
CA LEU A 121 7.25 6.09 10.76
C LEU A 121 7.84 7.31 10.04
N GLY A 122 8.49 7.10 8.88
CA GLY A 122 8.97 8.18 8.03
C GLY A 122 7.84 9.09 7.55
N ALA A 123 6.74 8.51 7.09
CA ALA A 123 5.57 9.28 6.66
C ALA A 123 4.96 10.10 7.81
N ILE A 124 4.82 9.53 9.00
CA ILE A 124 4.33 10.22 10.20
C ILE A 124 5.27 11.39 10.56
N ALA A 125 6.59 11.14 10.55
CA ALA A 125 7.58 12.16 10.90
C ALA A 125 7.56 13.33 9.92
N VAL A 126 7.49 13.06 8.60
CA VAL A 126 7.39 14.11 7.58
C VAL A 126 6.06 14.86 7.68
N MET A 127 4.93 14.16 7.80
CA MET A 127 3.62 14.84 7.97
C MET A 127 3.57 15.72 9.22
N LYS A 128 4.23 15.30 10.28
CA LYS A 128 4.33 16.10 11.51
C LYS A 128 5.25 17.31 11.31
N GLN A 129 6.37 17.15 10.64
CA GLN A 129 7.31 18.21 10.28
C GLN A 129 6.66 19.28 9.40
N GLU A 130 5.85 18.86 8.43
CA GLU A 130 5.12 19.76 7.53
C GLU A 130 3.81 20.33 8.13
N GLY A 131 3.50 20.00 9.38
CA GLY A 131 2.29 20.49 10.05
C GLY A 131 0.99 19.84 9.57
N LEU A 132 1.06 18.82 8.71
CA LEU A 132 -0.09 18.09 8.18
C LEU A 132 -0.74 17.18 9.22
N CYS A 133 0.03 16.75 10.23
CA CYS A 133 -0.45 15.94 11.34
C CYS A 133 0.11 16.43 12.68
N ARG A 134 -0.76 16.81 13.59
CA ARG A 134 -0.35 17.31 14.93
C ARG A 134 -0.21 16.16 15.94
N ARG A 135 -1.16 15.23 15.94
CA ARG A 135 -1.30 14.17 16.95
C ARG A 135 -1.52 12.81 16.29
N PRO A 136 -0.45 12.19 15.74
CA PRO A 136 -0.56 10.88 15.10
C PRO A 136 -0.87 9.80 16.12
N ILE A 137 -1.72 8.85 15.70
CA ILE A 137 -2.04 7.64 16.45
C ILE A 137 -1.75 6.43 15.55
N ILE A 138 -1.03 5.47 16.06
CA ILE A 138 -0.84 4.17 15.41
C ILE A 138 -1.67 3.14 16.15
N MET A 139 -2.65 2.56 15.47
CA MET A 139 -3.50 1.52 16.03
C MET A 139 -3.00 0.13 15.67
N MET A 140 -2.95 -0.75 16.67
CA MET A 140 -2.38 -2.08 16.47
C MET A 140 -2.90 -3.11 17.50
N PRO A 141 -2.69 -4.42 17.28
CA PRO A 141 -2.88 -5.45 18.30
C PRO A 141 -1.94 -5.25 19.48
N ASN A 142 -2.40 -5.68 20.68
CA ASN A 142 -1.61 -5.56 21.92
C ASN A 142 -0.22 -6.18 21.83
N SER A 143 -0.08 -7.29 21.12
CA SER A 143 1.19 -8.02 20.96
C SER A 143 2.28 -7.22 20.24
N LEU A 144 1.91 -6.22 19.44
CA LEU A 144 2.85 -5.44 18.64
C LEU A 144 3.28 -4.12 19.29
N VAL A 145 2.58 -3.66 20.32
CA VAL A 145 2.79 -2.32 20.92
C VAL A 145 4.24 -2.10 21.33
N PHE A 146 4.85 -3.06 22.04
CA PHE A 146 6.20 -2.91 22.56
C PHE A 146 7.28 -3.10 21.49
N GLN A 147 6.99 -3.90 20.46
CA GLN A 147 7.86 -4.02 19.29
C GLN A 147 7.90 -2.68 18.53
N TRP A 148 6.75 -2.07 18.29
CA TRP A 148 6.68 -0.76 17.66
C TRP A 148 7.33 0.34 18.51
N LEU A 149 7.13 0.31 19.83
CA LEU A 149 7.82 1.24 20.73
C LEU A 149 9.34 1.13 20.62
N ALA A 150 9.86 -0.08 20.57
CA ALA A 150 11.30 -0.31 20.40
C ALA A 150 11.79 0.24 19.05
N GLU A 151 11.08 0.01 17.96
CA GLU A 151 11.44 0.55 16.64
C GLU A 151 11.36 2.10 16.63
N ILE A 152 10.32 2.69 17.20
CA ILE A 152 10.21 4.16 17.29
C ILE A 152 11.39 4.75 18.06
N ARG A 153 11.76 4.18 19.20
CA ARG A 153 12.91 4.65 19.99
C ARG A 153 14.24 4.57 19.23
N ARG A 154 14.35 3.64 18.26
CA ARG A 154 15.55 3.49 17.42
C ARG A 154 15.64 4.52 16.31
N VAL A 155 14.50 4.91 15.71
CA VAL A 155 14.49 5.79 14.53
C VAL A 155 14.03 7.22 14.82
N LEU A 156 13.23 7.42 15.86
CA LEU A 156 12.73 8.71 16.34
C LEU A 156 12.99 8.86 17.84
N PRO A 157 14.27 8.87 18.27
CA PRO A 157 14.65 8.82 19.69
C PRO A 157 14.09 9.99 20.51
N ASP A 158 13.90 11.15 19.89
CA ASP A 158 13.43 12.36 20.56
C ASP A 158 11.90 12.48 20.63
N TYR A 159 11.16 11.46 20.14
CA TYR A 159 9.71 11.45 20.18
C TYR A 159 9.19 11.02 21.56
N LYS A 160 8.34 11.84 22.15
CA LYS A 160 7.56 11.48 23.35
C LYS A 160 6.41 10.56 22.94
N VAL A 161 6.56 9.27 23.18
CA VAL A 161 5.58 8.25 22.77
C VAL A 161 4.67 7.90 23.93
N GLY A 162 3.36 8.09 23.73
CA GLY A 162 2.32 7.61 24.64
C GLY A 162 1.86 6.20 24.24
N ILE A 163 1.40 5.41 25.22
CA ILE A 163 0.77 4.11 24.98
C ILE A 163 -0.61 4.12 25.65
N ILE A 164 -1.66 3.91 24.86
CA ILE A 164 -3.05 3.84 25.34
C ILE A 164 -3.59 2.44 25.09
N GLY A 165 -4.11 1.82 26.15
CA GLY A 165 -4.71 0.48 26.13
C GLY A 165 -3.76 -0.63 26.56
N ALA A 166 -2.48 -0.34 26.79
CA ALA A 166 -1.53 -1.30 27.34
C ALA A 166 -0.53 -0.62 28.27
N LYS A 167 0.00 -1.39 29.22
CA LYS A 167 1.11 -1.00 30.10
C LYS A 167 2.08 -2.15 30.27
N LEU A 168 3.37 -1.82 30.47
CA LEU A 168 4.39 -2.80 30.85
C LEU A 168 4.23 -3.16 32.33
N ILE A 169 4.25 -4.43 32.59
CA ILE A 169 4.28 -4.98 33.95
C ILE A 169 5.43 -5.97 34.08
N THR A 170 6.00 -6.08 35.28
CA THR A 170 6.91 -7.17 35.60
C THR A 170 6.12 -8.29 36.28
N ARG A 171 6.13 -9.48 35.71
CA ARG A 171 5.44 -10.63 36.33
C ARG A 171 6.08 -10.97 37.66
N LYS A 172 5.27 -10.97 38.71
CA LYS A 172 5.71 -11.23 40.10
C LYS A 172 5.72 -12.71 40.47
N ARG A 173 5.05 -13.61 39.72
CA ARG A 173 4.87 -15.04 40.04
C ARG A 173 4.86 -15.91 38.77
N GLY A 174 5.17 -17.21 38.93
CA GLY A 174 5.16 -18.24 37.87
C GLY A 174 6.48 -18.37 37.14
N GLU A 175 6.56 -19.27 36.15
CA GLU A 175 7.78 -19.53 35.34
C GLU A 175 8.35 -18.32 34.62
N LYS A 176 7.56 -17.26 34.45
CA LYS A 176 7.97 -16.00 33.84
C LYS A 176 8.19 -14.88 34.85
N ALA A 177 8.39 -15.20 36.14
CA ALA A 177 8.70 -14.21 37.15
C ALA A 177 9.93 -13.39 36.77
N GLY A 178 9.88 -12.07 36.96
CA GLY A 178 10.95 -11.15 36.56
C GLY A 178 10.94 -10.75 35.08
N LYS A 179 10.17 -11.41 34.21
CA LYS A 179 10.04 -11.00 32.79
C LYS A 179 9.03 -9.88 32.62
N LEU A 180 9.35 -9.00 31.69
CA LEU A 180 8.42 -7.94 31.25
C LEU A 180 7.26 -8.57 30.46
N ASP A 181 6.05 -8.14 30.79
CA ASP A 181 4.82 -8.53 30.11
C ASP A 181 3.93 -7.32 29.89
N SER A 182 2.87 -7.46 29.11
CA SER A 182 1.90 -6.41 28.88
C SER A 182 0.59 -6.70 29.59
N ALA A 183 0.01 -5.69 30.22
CA ALA A 183 -1.32 -5.73 30.76
C ALA A 183 -2.20 -4.64 30.12
N PRO A 184 -3.52 -4.86 30.03
CA PRO A 184 -4.43 -3.80 29.60
C PRO A 184 -4.49 -2.67 30.63
N ASP A 185 -4.72 -1.45 30.16
CA ASP A 185 -5.01 -0.31 31.03
C ASP A 185 -6.37 -0.49 31.72
N THR A 186 -6.47 -0.06 32.97
CA THR A 186 -7.77 0.15 33.63
C THR A 186 -8.51 1.31 32.93
N PRO A 187 -9.84 1.40 33.09
CA PRO A 187 -10.61 2.54 32.56
C PRO A 187 -10.08 3.90 33.00
N GLN A 188 -9.67 4.02 34.26
CA GLN A 188 -9.12 5.26 34.84
C GLN A 188 -7.77 5.61 34.23
N GLU A 189 -6.84 4.64 34.14
CA GLU A 189 -5.54 4.85 33.48
C GLU A 189 -5.70 5.26 32.03
N ARG A 190 -6.64 4.63 31.32
CA ARG A 190 -6.95 4.96 29.93
C ARG A 190 -7.48 6.39 29.80
N ALA A 191 -8.41 6.80 30.66
CA ALA A 191 -8.93 8.16 30.66
C ALA A 191 -7.83 9.20 30.93
N ALA A 192 -6.96 8.94 31.92
CA ALA A 192 -5.83 9.82 32.21
C ALA A 192 -4.86 9.94 31.03
N LYS A 193 -4.55 8.82 30.36
CA LYS A 193 -3.69 8.81 29.16
C LYS A 193 -4.31 9.58 27.99
N TRP A 194 -5.64 9.47 27.81
CA TRP A 194 -6.37 10.25 26.82
C TRP A 194 -6.32 11.75 27.10
N ALA A 195 -6.51 12.16 28.35
CA ALA A 195 -6.40 13.56 28.74
C ALA A 195 -5.01 14.14 28.43
N ARG A 196 -3.94 13.39 28.74
CA ARG A 196 -2.56 13.78 28.40
C ARG A 196 -2.33 13.87 26.88
N PHE A 197 -2.91 12.96 26.11
CA PHE A 197 -2.85 13.03 24.65
C PHE A 197 -3.59 14.25 24.10
N GLN A 198 -4.77 14.56 24.64
CA GLN A 198 -5.52 15.76 24.29
C GLN A 198 -4.78 17.06 24.69
N ALA A 199 -4.03 17.04 25.78
CA ALA A 199 -3.17 18.13 26.20
C ALA A 199 -1.92 18.29 25.30
N GLY A 200 -1.64 17.35 24.38
CA GLY A 200 -0.51 17.43 23.47
C GLY A 200 0.83 17.03 24.09
N GLU A 201 0.82 16.27 25.19
CA GLU A 201 2.05 15.84 25.86
C GLU A 201 2.87 14.81 25.05
N PHE A 202 2.26 14.17 24.06
CA PHE A 202 2.86 13.13 23.26
C PHE A 202 3.06 13.59 21.80
N ASP A 203 4.21 13.27 21.24
CA ASP A 203 4.47 13.44 19.81
C ASP A 203 3.75 12.40 18.95
N LEU A 204 3.57 11.19 19.50
CA LEU A 204 2.98 10.03 18.85
C LEU A 204 2.33 9.13 19.91
N VAL A 205 1.21 8.51 19.59
CA VAL A 205 0.56 7.55 20.46
C VAL A 205 0.45 6.18 19.77
N LEU A 206 0.83 5.13 20.48
CA LEU A 206 0.51 3.75 20.15
C LEU A 206 -0.78 3.38 20.87
N MET A 207 -1.76 2.88 20.16
CA MET A 207 -3.05 2.53 20.71
C MET A 207 -3.46 1.11 20.33
N THR A 208 -3.97 0.37 21.29
CA THR A 208 -4.55 -0.94 21.02
C THR A 208 -5.98 -0.80 20.48
N TYR A 209 -6.41 -1.70 19.59
CA TYR A 209 -7.78 -1.66 19.05
C TYR A 209 -8.88 -1.65 20.13
N THR A 210 -8.63 -2.33 21.25
CA THR A 210 -9.57 -2.41 22.39
C THR A 210 -9.64 -1.14 23.22
N ALA A 211 -8.69 -0.22 23.04
CA ALA A 211 -8.64 1.04 23.78
C ALA A 211 -9.39 2.18 23.10
N MET A 212 -9.84 1.97 21.86
CA MET A 212 -10.62 2.96 21.15
C MET A 212 -11.95 3.21 21.87
N PRO A 213 -12.31 4.48 22.15
CA PRO A 213 -13.61 4.78 22.74
C PRO A 213 -14.72 4.26 21.83
N ARG A 214 -15.64 3.47 22.39
CA ARG A 214 -16.86 3.12 21.69
C ARG A 214 -17.76 4.35 21.73
N THR A 215 -18.02 4.93 20.57
CA THR A 215 -19.13 5.89 20.45
C THR A 215 -20.43 5.14 20.71
N ARG A 216 -21.17 5.57 21.73
CA ARG A 216 -22.55 5.14 21.97
C ARG A 216 -23.51 5.91 21.09
#